data_3104dadce42ba8eebb164de54a8697e5
#
_entry.id   3104dadce42ba8eebb164de54a8697e5
#
_cell.length_a   1.000
_cell.length_b   1.000
_cell.length_c   1.000
_cell.angle_alpha   90.00
_cell.angle_beta   90.00
_cell.angle_gamma   90.00
#
_symmetry.space_group_name_H-M   'P 1'
#
loop_
_entity.id
_entity.type
_entity.pdbx_description
1 polymer ?
#
loop_
_entity_poly.entity_id
_entity_poly.type
_entity_poly.pdbx_seq_one_letter_code
_entity_poly.pdbx_strand_id
1 'polypeptide(L)'
;MTGVSFRYLPKPPSHALMDEIFAILAANMRVIAPTGLTYEEDRAQWMACVPPALEKEARQMILIYDRDELIGFFQYYVTADHGVFMMEEIQFKEAYRGSGLFGELYRFLIPRLPHDMQAVEAYADKRNAKSLAVLRHLGLAVIGENKNGISYRLRGDFARLREKYEKKLIFLENL
;
A
#
# COMPACT_ATOMS: atom_id res chain seq x y z
N MET A 1 -3.32 -19.81 4.78
CA MET A 1 -4.65 -19.20 4.55
C MET A 1 -5.04 -19.51 3.11
N THR A 2 -6.03 -20.41 2.93
CA THR A 2 -6.42 -20.93 1.63
C THR A 2 -7.64 -20.17 1.07
N GLY A 3 -7.47 -18.91 0.71
CA GLY A 3 -8.59 -18.12 0.17
C GLY A 3 -8.22 -16.71 -0.24
N VAL A 4 -7.00 -16.27 0.12
CA VAL A 4 -6.56 -14.90 -0.18
C VAL A 4 -6.13 -14.77 -1.64
N SER A 5 -6.60 -13.70 -2.28
CA SER A 5 -6.21 -13.34 -3.65
C SER A 5 -5.88 -11.85 -3.76
N PHE A 6 -4.99 -11.53 -4.69
CA PHE A 6 -4.55 -10.17 -5.02
C PHE A 6 -4.97 -9.85 -6.44
N ARG A 7 -5.68 -8.74 -6.63
CA ARG A 7 -6.20 -8.33 -7.95
C ARG A 7 -5.92 -6.85 -8.16
N TYR A 8 -5.51 -6.47 -9.36
CA TYR A 8 -5.44 -5.06 -9.71
C TYR A 8 -6.83 -4.44 -9.78
N LEU A 9 -6.95 -3.21 -9.31
CA LEU A 9 -8.18 -2.44 -9.42
C LEU A 9 -8.55 -2.30 -10.91
N PRO A 10 -9.79 -2.67 -11.31
CA PRO A 10 -10.25 -2.41 -12.68
C PRO A 10 -10.30 -0.91 -12.97
N LYS A 11 -9.97 -0.51 -14.18
CA LYS A 11 -9.99 0.88 -14.63
C LYS A 11 -11.02 1.03 -15.78
N PRO A 12 -11.98 1.92 -15.66
CA PRO A 12 -12.33 2.75 -14.50
C PRO A 12 -12.91 1.93 -13.34
N PRO A 13 -12.65 2.31 -12.08
CA PRO A 13 -13.26 1.63 -10.94
C PRO A 13 -14.76 1.99 -10.82
N SER A 14 -15.57 1.04 -10.33
CA SER A 14 -16.97 1.34 -10.02
C SER A 14 -17.09 2.17 -8.73
N HIS A 15 -18.12 3.01 -8.64
CA HIS A 15 -18.39 3.78 -7.42
C HIS A 15 -18.59 2.89 -6.19
N ALA A 16 -19.32 1.78 -6.33
CA ALA A 16 -19.54 0.84 -5.23
C ALA A 16 -18.24 0.25 -4.69
N LEU A 17 -17.31 -0.14 -5.57
CA LEU A 17 -16.01 -0.65 -5.17
C LEU A 17 -15.16 0.43 -4.47
N MET A 18 -15.21 1.67 -4.97
CA MET A 18 -14.51 2.78 -4.30
C MET A 18 -15.08 3.07 -2.92
N ASP A 19 -16.38 2.92 -2.72
CA ASP A 19 -17.02 3.05 -1.41
C ASP A 19 -16.55 1.96 -0.43
N GLU A 20 -16.43 0.71 -0.88
CA GLU A 20 -15.90 -0.37 -0.04
C GLU A 20 -14.43 -0.11 0.35
N ILE A 21 -13.60 0.37 -0.58
CA ILE A 21 -12.20 0.74 -0.33
C ILE A 21 -12.13 1.87 0.70
N PHE A 22 -12.93 2.93 0.50
CA PHE A 22 -12.97 4.06 1.42
C PHE A 22 -13.43 3.64 2.83
N ALA A 23 -14.41 2.75 2.94
CA ALA A 23 -14.87 2.25 4.24
C ALA A 23 -13.76 1.59 5.06
N ILE A 24 -12.87 0.82 4.41
CA ILE A 24 -11.69 0.23 5.09
C ILE A 24 -10.73 1.31 5.54
N LEU A 25 -10.43 2.29 4.68
CA LEU A 25 -9.55 3.42 5.00
C LEU A 25 -10.10 4.22 6.19
N ALA A 26 -11.36 4.64 6.12
CA ALA A 26 -12.00 5.47 7.12
C ALA A 26 -12.05 4.78 8.49
N ALA A 27 -12.39 3.47 8.54
CA ALA A 27 -12.41 2.71 9.78
C ALA A 27 -11.04 2.72 10.48
N ASN A 28 -9.95 2.64 9.70
CA ASN A 28 -8.59 2.62 10.21
C ASN A 28 -8.10 4.02 10.61
N MET A 29 -8.34 5.01 9.77
CA MET A 29 -7.80 6.36 9.96
C MET A 29 -8.48 7.12 11.09
N ARG A 30 -9.73 6.82 11.41
CA ARG A 30 -10.41 7.37 12.61
C ARG A 30 -9.65 7.14 13.90
N VAL A 31 -8.89 6.05 13.98
CA VAL A 31 -8.09 5.70 15.17
C VAL A 31 -6.67 6.25 15.09
N ILE A 32 -6.07 6.25 13.88
CA ILE A 32 -4.64 6.56 13.70
C ILE A 32 -4.41 8.07 13.56
N ALA A 33 -5.20 8.72 12.71
CA ALA A 33 -5.04 10.14 12.35
C ALA A 33 -6.40 10.76 12.01
N PRO A 34 -7.27 10.98 13.00
CA PRO A 34 -8.59 11.56 12.77
C PRO A 34 -8.45 12.95 12.13
N THR A 35 -9.29 13.22 11.13
CA THR A 35 -9.32 14.49 10.39
C THR A 35 -10.13 15.56 11.12
N GLY A 36 -11.05 15.15 11.99
CA GLY A 36 -12.04 16.04 12.61
C GLY A 36 -13.28 16.27 11.74
N LEU A 37 -13.32 15.71 10.54
CA LEU A 37 -14.46 15.78 9.61
C LEU A 37 -15.44 14.64 9.87
N THR A 38 -16.65 14.78 9.32
CA THR A 38 -17.62 13.68 9.26
C THR A 38 -17.19 12.63 8.23
N TYR A 39 -17.76 11.44 8.32
CA TYR A 39 -17.51 10.37 7.35
C TYR A 39 -17.81 10.81 5.91
N GLU A 40 -18.92 11.51 5.72
CA GLU A 40 -19.39 12.02 4.42
C GLU A 40 -18.45 13.07 3.83
N GLU A 41 -17.92 13.96 4.68
CA GLU A 41 -16.94 14.99 4.25
C GLU A 41 -15.61 14.35 3.87
N ASP A 42 -15.08 13.44 4.69
CA ASP A 42 -13.86 12.68 4.38
C ASP A 42 -14.02 11.88 3.08
N ARG A 43 -15.18 11.21 2.92
CA ARG A 43 -15.50 10.44 1.73
C ARG A 43 -15.54 11.33 0.49
N ALA A 44 -16.22 12.48 0.57
CA ALA A 44 -16.34 13.42 -0.55
C ALA A 44 -14.96 13.93 -0.99
N GLN A 45 -14.09 14.30 -0.04
CA GLN A 45 -12.73 14.73 -0.34
C GLN A 45 -11.90 13.60 -0.97
N TRP A 46 -11.98 12.40 -0.42
CA TRP A 46 -11.25 11.24 -0.95
C TRP A 46 -11.71 10.87 -2.36
N MET A 47 -13.02 10.84 -2.61
CA MET A 47 -13.61 10.54 -3.92
C MET A 47 -13.28 11.60 -4.96
N ALA A 48 -13.08 12.85 -4.56
CA ALA A 48 -12.65 13.91 -5.46
C ALA A 48 -11.17 13.80 -5.89
N CYS A 49 -10.33 13.15 -5.07
CA CYS A 49 -8.88 13.11 -5.29
C CYS A 49 -8.37 11.75 -5.78
N VAL A 50 -8.80 10.65 -5.14
CA VAL A 50 -8.17 9.33 -5.35
C VAL A 50 -8.62 8.65 -6.64
N PRO A 51 -9.92 8.50 -6.97
CA PRO A 51 -10.32 7.88 -8.23
C PRO A 51 -9.74 8.56 -9.46
N PRO A 52 -9.76 9.91 -9.60
CA PRO A 52 -9.12 10.58 -10.74
C PRO A 52 -7.60 10.36 -10.80
N ALA A 53 -6.94 10.22 -9.64
CA ALA A 53 -5.51 9.91 -9.61
C ALA A 53 -5.20 8.48 -10.05
N LEU A 54 -6.09 7.52 -9.78
CA LEU A 54 -5.98 6.13 -10.19
C LEU A 54 -6.23 5.90 -11.68
N GLU A 55 -6.89 6.83 -12.37
CA GLU A 55 -7.05 6.78 -13.84
C GLU A 55 -5.71 6.95 -14.57
N LYS A 56 -4.74 7.62 -13.94
CA LYS A 56 -3.39 7.77 -14.47
C LYS A 56 -2.65 6.43 -14.45
N GLU A 57 -1.99 6.08 -15.55
CA GLU A 57 -1.29 4.78 -15.68
C GLU A 57 -0.24 4.52 -14.61
N ALA A 58 0.49 5.55 -14.19
CA ALA A 58 1.56 5.41 -13.21
C ALA A 58 1.08 4.96 -11.84
N ARG A 59 -0.18 5.24 -11.45
CA ARG A 59 -0.71 4.91 -10.13
C ARG A 59 -1.57 3.66 -10.20
N GLN A 60 -1.26 2.70 -9.34
CA GLN A 60 -1.90 1.40 -9.30
C GLN A 60 -2.47 1.14 -7.90
N MET A 61 -3.52 0.32 -7.86
CA MET A 61 -4.05 -0.21 -6.61
C MET A 61 -4.24 -1.72 -6.74
N ILE A 62 -3.81 -2.45 -5.73
CA ILE A 62 -4.04 -3.89 -5.57
C ILE A 62 -5.12 -4.06 -4.52
N LEU A 63 -6.16 -4.76 -4.88
CA LEU A 63 -7.24 -5.20 -3.99
C LEU A 63 -6.89 -6.55 -3.40
N ILE A 64 -7.18 -6.73 -2.13
CA ILE A 64 -6.86 -7.92 -1.36
C ILE A 64 -8.18 -8.54 -0.90
N TYR A 65 -8.44 -9.75 -1.35
CA TYR A 65 -9.67 -10.49 -1.05
C TYR A 65 -9.37 -11.72 -0.21
N ASP A 66 -10.26 -12.04 0.73
CA ASP A 66 -10.43 -13.40 1.25
C ASP A 66 -11.72 -13.97 0.65
N ARG A 67 -11.57 -14.93 -0.27
CA ARG A 67 -12.67 -15.40 -1.13
C ARG A 67 -13.29 -14.25 -1.92
N ASP A 68 -14.52 -13.85 -1.58
CA ASP A 68 -15.25 -12.75 -2.23
C ASP A 68 -15.30 -11.48 -1.38
N GLU A 69 -14.75 -11.49 -0.17
CA GLU A 69 -14.71 -10.34 0.73
C GLU A 69 -13.50 -9.48 0.45
N LEU A 70 -13.69 -8.18 0.17
CA LEU A 70 -12.60 -7.21 0.15
C LEU A 70 -12.10 -6.98 1.57
N ILE A 71 -10.85 -7.36 1.86
CA ILE A 71 -10.24 -7.30 3.20
C ILE A 71 -9.14 -6.27 3.32
N GLY A 72 -8.70 -5.68 2.22
CA GLY A 72 -7.66 -4.67 2.21
C GLY A 72 -7.32 -4.17 0.82
N PHE A 73 -6.45 -3.19 0.76
CA PHE A 73 -5.91 -2.66 -0.49
C PHE A 73 -4.51 -2.10 -0.29
N PHE A 74 -3.77 -1.98 -1.40
CA PHE A 74 -2.46 -1.37 -1.47
C PHE A 74 -2.37 -0.46 -2.69
N GLN A 75 -2.06 0.83 -2.46
CA GLN A 75 -1.88 1.83 -3.50
C GLN A 75 -0.41 2.21 -3.63
N TYR A 76 0.07 2.31 -4.87
CA TYR A 76 1.45 2.65 -5.18
C TYR A 76 1.58 3.29 -6.56
N TYR A 77 2.73 3.88 -6.83
CA TYR A 77 3.15 4.22 -8.19
C TYR A 77 4.65 3.99 -8.38
N VAL A 78 5.05 3.89 -9.64
CA VAL A 78 6.44 3.86 -10.06
C VAL A 78 6.72 5.18 -10.77
N THR A 79 7.84 5.83 -10.44
CA THR A 79 8.22 7.08 -11.12
C THR A 79 8.46 6.87 -12.61
N ALA A 80 8.28 7.92 -13.43
CA ALA A 80 8.35 7.82 -14.89
C ALA A 80 9.70 7.31 -15.40
N ASP A 81 10.77 7.54 -14.66
CA ASP A 81 12.12 7.05 -14.95
C ASP A 81 12.37 5.62 -14.41
N HIS A 82 11.33 4.97 -13.85
CA HIS A 82 11.39 3.68 -13.16
C HIS A 82 12.39 3.61 -11.99
N GLY A 83 12.85 4.77 -11.50
CA GLY A 83 13.86 4.83 -10.46
C GLY A 83 13.32 4.57 -9.06
N VAL A 84 12.06 4.88 -8.78
CA VAL A 84 11.47 4.80 -7.43
C VAL A 84 10.12 4.08 -7.44
N PHE A 85 10.02 3.07 -6.58
CA PHE A 85 8.75 2.47 -6.16
C PHE A 85 8.20 3.24 -4.95
N MET A 86 7.15 4.03 -5.17
CA MET A 86 6.51 4.81 -4.12
C MET A 86 5.30 4.07 -3.57
N MET A 87 5.39 3.65 -2.32
CA MET A 87 4.28 3.06 -1.57
C MET A 87 3.44 4.18 -0.96
N GLU A 88 2.18 4.31 -1.37
CA GLU A 88 1.32 5.41 -0.93
C GLU A 88 0.43 5.02 0.25
N GLU A 89 -0.33 3.94 0.11
CA GLU A 89 -1.31 3.55 1.11
C GLU A 89 -1.43 2.03 1.18
N ILE A 90 -1.46 1.48 2.39
CA ILE A 90 -1.79 0.08 2.64
C ILE A 90 -2.77 -0.02 3.80
N GLN A 91 -3.89 -0.67 3.57
CA GLN A 91 -4.92 -0.85 4.57
C GLN A 91 -5.42 -2.29 4.60
N PHE A 92 -5.64 -2.81 5.80
CA PHE A 92 -6.32 -4.08 6.04
C PHE A 92 -7.46 -3.87 7.03
N LYS A 93 -8.55 -4.62 6.87
CA LYS A 93 -9.55 -4.75 7.94
C LYS A 93 -8.86 -5.25 9.21
N GLU A 94 -9.33 -4.82 10.36
CA GLU A 94 -8.70 -5.08 11.66
C GLU A 94 -8.46 -6.57 11.93
N ALA A 95 -9.43 -7.42 11.60
CA ALA A 95 -9.35 -8.88 11.78
C ALA A 95 -8.20 -9.55 11.00
N TYR A 96 -7.68 -8.89 9.96
CA TYR A 96 -6.63 -9.44 9.08
C TYR A 96 -5.25 -8.85 9.35
N ARG A 97 -5.13 -7.93 10.32
CA ARG A 97 -3.83 -7.35 10.69
C ARG A 97 -2.98 -8.35 11.45
N GLY A 98 -1.67 -8.33 11.20
CA GLY A 98 -0.73 -9.26 11.82
C GLY A 98 -0.79 -10.70 11.29
N SER A 99 -1.58 -10.98 10.27
CA SER A 99 -1.80 -12.32 9.70
C SER A 99 -0.73 -12.76 8.67
N GLY A 100 0.28 -11.95 8.40
CA GLY A 100 1.32 -12.23 7.39
C GLY A 100 0.96 -11.81 5.96
N LEU A 101 -0.25 -11.30 5.71
CA LEU A 101 -0.72 -10.86 4.39
C LEU A 101 0.17 -9.80 3.73
N PHE A 102 0.83 -8.97 4.54
CA PHE A 102 1.80 -8.01 4.04
C PHE A 102 2.93 -8.70 3.26
N GLY A 103 3.48 -9.78 3.82
CA GLY A 103 4.51 -10.57 3.14
C GLY A 103 4.01 -11.27 1.88
N GLU A 104 2.75 -11.76 1.88
CA GLU A 104 2.14 -12.38 0.71
C GLU A 104 1.90 -11.35 -0.40
N LEU A 105 1.43 -10.14 -0.06
CA LEU A 105 1.29 -9.03 -1.00
C LEU A 105 2.63 -8.70 -1.68
N TYR A 106 3.72 -8.60 -0.91
CA TYR A 106 5.03 -8.29 -1.51
C TYR A 106 5.56 -9.42 -2.38
N ARG A 107 5.35 -10.68 -2.02
CA ARG A 107 5.67 -11.82 -2.90
C ARG A 107 4.88 -11.81 -4.20
N PHE A 108 3.62 -11.35 -4.16
CA PHE A 108 2.81 -11.15 -5.36
C PHE A 108 3.32 -9.99 -6.21
N LEU A 109 3.64 -8.85 -5.59
CA LEU A 109 3.90 -7.58 -6.28
C LEU A 109 5.33 -7.48 -6.82
N ILE A 110 6.33 -7.77 -5.98
CA ILE A 110 7.74 -7.49 -6.29
C ILE A 110 8.22 -8.09 -7.62
N PRO A 111 7.88 -9.34 -7.99
CA PRO A 111 8.27 -9.90 -9.28
C PRO A 111 7.61 -9.22 -10.49
N ARG A 112 6.56 -8.42 -10.27
CA ARG A 112 5.79 -7.72 -11.31
C ARG A 112 6.25 -6.29 -11.53
N LEU A 113 7.12 -5.79 -10.67
CA LEU A 113 7.68 -4.44 -10.78
C LEU A 113 8.91 -4.42 -11.71
N PRO A 114 9.24 -3.28 -12.34
CA PRO A 114 10.44 -3.13 -13.16
C PRO A 114 11.71 -3.59 -12.43
N HIS A 115 12.61 -4.25 -13.14
CA HIS A 115 13.83 -4.83 -12.55
C HIS A 115 14.90 -3.78 -12.24
N ASP A 116 14.88 -2.66 -12.92
CA ASP A 116 15.88 -1.57 -12.87
C ASP A 116 15.59 -0.50 -11.80
N MET A 117 14.58 -0.74 -10.95
CA MET A 117 14.27 0.20 -9.86
C MET A 117 15.40 0.31 -8.85
N GLN A 118 15.70 1.53 -8.44
CA GLN A 118 16.80 1.85 -7.54
C GLN A 118 16.35 1.94 -6.09
N ALA A 119 15.18 2.51 -5.84
CA ALA A 119 14.73 2.82 -4.50
C ALA A 119 13.27 2.47 -4.25
N VAL A 120 12.95 2.22 -3.00
CA VAL A 120 11.60 2.20 -2.46
C VAL A 120 11.42 3.37 -1.51
N GLU A 121 10.30 4.07 -1.62
CA GLU A 121 9.96 5.21 -0.75
C GLU A 121 8.55 5.08 -0.20
N ALA A 122 8.33 5.72 0.94
CA ALA A 122 7.03 5.87 1.57
C ALA A 122 6.99 7.11 2.45
N TYR A 123 5.78 7.62 2.70
CA TYR A 123 5.51 8.57 3.76
C TYR A 123 4.77 7.86 4.89
N ALA A 124 5.08 8.21 6.13
CA ALA A 124 4.35 7.74 7.30
C ALA A 124 4.11 8.88 8.28
N ASP A 125 2.87 9.01 8.76
CA ASP A 125 2.53 9.95 9.82
C ASP A 125 3.42 9.67 11.05
N LYS A 126 3.98 10.70 11.64
CA LYS A 126 4.88 10.60 12.81
C LYS A 126 4.22 9.92 14.01
N ARG A 127 2.89 10.00 14.11
CA ARG A 127 2.07 9.34 15.16
C ARG A 127 1.85 7.86 14.89
N ASN A 128 2.03 7.40 13.64
CA ASN A 128 1.79 6.02 13.26
C ASN A 128 3.03 5.14 13.51
N ALA A 129 3.29 4.84 14.78
CA ALA A 129 4.44 4.03 15.21
C ALA A 129 4.46 2.63 14.56
N LYS A 130 3.29 2.03 14.30
CA LYS A 130 3.19 0.72 13.64
C LYS A 130 3.67 0.78 12.19
N SER A 131 3.22 1.77 11.42
CA SER A 131 3.68 1.97 10.04
C SER A 131 5.19 2.22 10.00
N LEU A 132 5.70 3.09 10.87
CA LEU A 132 7.14 3.36 10.97
C LEU A 132 7.96 2.11 11.28
N ALA A 133 7.48 1.25 12.18
CA ALA A 133 8.14 -0.02 12.51
C ALA A 133 8.16 -0.98 11.30
N VAL A 134 7.05 -1.09 10.57
CA VAL A 134 6.96 -1.92 9.35
C VAL A 134 7.92 -1.42 8.29
N LEU A 135 7.94 -0.12 7.99
CA LEU A 135 8.82 0.47 6.98
C LEU A 135 10.29 0.28 7.32
N ARG A 136 10.67 0.45 8.59
CA ARG A 136 12.04 0.16 9.05
C ARG A 136 12.39 -1.32 8.91
N HIS A 137 11.46 -2.22 9.22
CA HIS A 137 11.65 -3.66 9.01
C HIS A 137 11.83 -4.04 7.53
N LEU A 138 11.23 -3.26 6.61
CA LEU A 138 11.47 -3.38 5.17
C LEU A 138 12.83 -2.82 4.72
N GLY A 139 13.57 -2.18 5.61
CA GLY A 139 14.89 -1.61 5.32
C GLY A 139 14.86 -0.14 4.91
N LEU A 140 13.73 0.57 5.13
CA LEU A 140 13.68 2.01 4.87
C LEU A 140 14.18 2.81 6.07
N ALA A 141 14.92 3.87 5.79
CA ALA A 141 15.38 4.85 6.77
C ALA A 141 14.73 6.21 6.52
N VAL A 142 14.55 7.00 7.58
CA VAL A 142 14.06 8.37 7.46
C VAL A 142 15.10 9.22 6.75
N ILE A 143 14.69 9.91 5.68
CA ILE A 143 15.53 10.81 4.88
C ILE A 143 15.06 12.26 4.94
N GLY A 144 13.91 12.52 5.56
CA GLY A 144 13.33 13.86 5.68
C GLY A 144 11.89 13.83 6.13
N GLU A 145 11.21 14.93 5.92
CA GLU A 145 9.80 15.13 6.26
C GLU A 145 9.04 15.66 5.05
N ASN A 146 7.70 15.54 5.08
CA ASN A 146 6.84 16.19 4.11
C ASN A 146 6.75 17.72 4.39
N LYS A 147 6.20 18.49 3.45
CA LYS A 147 6.17 19.95 3.50
C LYS A 147 5.54 20.54 4.76
N ASN A 148 4.55 19.86 5.34
CA ASN A 148 3.86 20.32 6.55
C ASN A 148 4.43 19.73 7.85
N GLY A 149 5.50 18.93 7.78
CA GLY A 149 6.17 18.36 8.95
C GLY A 149 5.39 17.27 9.69
N ILE A 150 4.27 16.78 9.15
CA ILE A 150 3.40 15.77 9.82
C ILE A 150 3.92 14.35 9.61
N SER A 151 4.53 14.08 8.44
CA SER A 151 4.99 12.74 8.07
C SER A 151 6.48 12.71 7.81
N TYR A 152 7.11 11.59 8.18
CA TYR A 152 8.46 11.25 7.72
C TYR A 152 8.42 10.76 6.28
N ARG A 153 9.43 11.15 5.49
CA ARG A 153 9.77 10.51 4.23
C ARG A 153 10.84 9.46 4.50
N LEU A 154 10.57 8.23 4.08
CA LEU A 154 11.48 7.11 4.26
C LEU A 154 11.90 6.58 2.89
N ARG A 155 13.14 6.11 2.79
CA ARG A 155 13.73 5.54 1.58
C ARG A 155 14.57 4.32 1.91
N GLY A 156 14.52 3.33 1.03
CA GLY A 156 15.33 2.12 1.10
C GLY A 156 15.84 1.70 -0.29
N ASP A 157 16.75 0.75 -0.31
CA ASP A 157 17.27 0.12 -1.52
C ASP A 157 16.25 -0.89 -2.04
N PHE A 158 15.81 -0.74 -3.29
CA PHE A 158 14.84 -1.65 -3.88
C PHE A 158 15.42 -3.04 -4.13
N ALA A 159 16.72 -3.17 -4.42
CA ALA A 159 17.35 -4.47 -4.60
C ALA A 159 17.28 -5.34 -3.32
N ARG A 160 17.47 -4.71 -2.15
CA ARG A 160 17.30 -5.40 -0.85
C ARG A 160 15.86 -5.85 -0.61
N LEU A 161 14.89 -5.00 -0.96
CA LEU A 161 13.48 -5.35 -0.85
C LEU A 161 13.15 -6.54 -1.75
N ARG A 162 13.63 -6.52 -3.00
CA ARG A 162 13.49 -7.60 -3.97
C ARG A 162 14.11 -8.90 -3.45
N GLU A 163 15.34 -8.87 -3.03
CA GLU A 163 16.03 -10.05 -2.47
C GLU A 163 15.26 -10.71 -1.32
N LYS A 164 14.68 -9.89 -0.43
CA LYS A 164 13.91 -10.39 0.72
C LYS A 164 12.67 -11.20 0.30
N TYR A 165 12.02 -10.85 -0.81
CA TYR A 165 10.75 -11.45 -1.22
C TYR A 165 10.85 -12.41 -2.40
N GLU A 166 11.85 -12.30 -3.28
CA GLU A 166 12.09 -13.23 -4.38
C GLU A 166 12.76 -14.54 -3.95
N LYS A 167 13.74 -14.50 -3.06
CA LYS A 167 14.46 -15.71 -2.61
C LYS A 167 13.57 -16.81 -1.97
N LYS A 168 12.41 -16.44 -1.45
CA LYS A 168 11.47 -17.44 -0.90
C LYS A 168 10.69 -18.23 -1.96
N LEU A 169 10.65 -17.78 -3.20
CA LEU A 169 10.01 -18.51 -4.31
C LEU A 169 10.87 -19.69 -4.79
N ILE A 170 12.18 -19.53 -4.84
CA ILE A 170 13.12 -20.57 -5.31
C ILE A 170 13.10 -21.81 -4.42
N PHE A 171 12.84 -21.67 -3.11
CA PHE A 171 12.75 -22.81 -2.19
C PHE A 171 11.45 -23.60 -2.32
N LEU A 172 10.37 -23.01 -2.86
CA LEU A 172 9.09 -23.70 -3.04
C LEU A 172 8.96 -24.40 -4.39
N GLU A 173 9.75 -24.02 -5.39
CA GLU A 173 9.78 -24.68 -6.72
C GLU A 173 10.71 -25.92 -6.74
N ASN A 174 11.52 -26.11 -5.70
CA ASN A 174 12.46 -27.26 -5.58
C ASN A 174 12.02 -28.29 -4.51
N LEU A 175 10.78 -28.24 -4.05
CA LEU A 175 10.13 -29.24 -3.19
C LEU A 175 8.99 -29.95 -3.92
#